data_401ce673a764d3193b27d482ce35c354
#
_entry.id   401ce673a764d3193b27d482ce35c354
#
_cell.length_a   1.000
_cell.length_b   1.000
_cell.length_c   1.000
_cell.angle_alpha   90.00
_cell.angle_beta   90.00
_cell.angle_gamma   90.00
#
_symmetry.space_group_name_H-M   'P 1'
#
loop_
_entity.id
_entity.type
_entity.pdbx_description
1 polymer ?
#
loop_
_entity_poly.entity_id
_entity_poly.type
_entity_poly.pdbx_seq_one_letter_code
_entity_poly.pdbx_strand_id
1 'polypeptide(L)'
;DVCHDACDFISSVDTPITWELSVWYHTLNCGYDCRISGETDFPCIYGDRVGLGRVYVKLPKGQELTYENWVHGLRDGRSYVGDGLSHVLDFKANGFEVGSKGDDRRAGYMNAANGEKLKITAKVAALLAKQPNNTIRNRPLSQKPYWHVERSRIGNSQKVPVELIVN
;
A
#
# COMPACT_ATOMS: atom_id res chain seq x y z
N ASP A 1 -10.46 13.56 -12.65
CA ASP A 1 -10.42 12.19 -13.19
C ASP A 1 -11.07 11.21 -12.22
N VAL A 2 -10.67 11.19 -10.92
CA VAL A 2 -11.24 10.28 -9.91
C VAL A 2 -12.76 10.46 -9.77
N CYS A 3 -13.27 11.68 -9.66
CA CYS A 3 -14.71 11.97 -9.54
C CYS A 3 -15.54 11.64 -10.79
N HIS A 4 -14.89 11.34 -11.91
CA HIS A 4 -15.54 10.91 -13.15
C HIS A 4 -15.35 9.42 -13.44
N ASP A 5 -14.85 8.66 -12.44
CA ASP A 5 -14.54 7.23 -12.55
C ASP A 5 -13.63 6.88 -13.74
N ALA A 6 -12.71 7.82 -14.04
CA ALA A 6 -11.74 7.71 -15.13
C ALA A 6 -10.33 7.35 -14.63
N CYS A 7 -10.20 6.94 -13.35
CA CYS A 7 -8.94 6.64 -12.70
C CYS A 7 -9.14 5.57 -11.64
N ASP A 8 -8.53 4.39 -11.82
CA ASP A 8 -8.61 3.27 -10.89
C ASP A 8 -7.63 3.41 -9.71
N PHE A 9 -6.49 4.07 -9.93
CA PHE A 9 -5.45 4.23 -8.91
C PHE A 9 -4.65 5.52 -9.09
N ILE A 10 -3.97 5.92 -8.01
CA ILE A 10 -2.93 6.96 -8.04
C ILE A 10 -1.55 6.33 -7.90
N SER A 11 -0.56 6.97 -8.54
CA SER A 11 0.85 6.60 -8.42
C SER A 11 1.43 7.01 -7.06
N SER A 12 2.34 6.22 -6.53
CA SER A 12 3.02 6.47 -5.27
C SER A 12 4.38 5.79 -5.20
N VAL A 13 5.13 6.02 -4.12
CA VAL A 13 6.45 5.47 -3.79
C VAL A 13 7.61 6.19 -4.50
N ASP A 14 7.33 7.09 -5.41
CA ASP A 14 8.32 7.86 -6.19
C ASP A 14 8.50 9.31 -5.73
N THR A 15 7.57 9.85 -4.94
CA THR A 15 7.65 11.20 -4.35
C THR A 15 7.56 11.17 -2.81
N PRO A 16 7.68 12.31 -2.11
CA PRO A 16 7.61 12.32 -0.65
C PRO A 16 6.34 11.69 -0.10
N ILE A 17 6.50 10.70 0.78
CA ILE A 17 5.40 9.91 1.38
C ILE A 17 4.27 10.77 1.95
N THR A 18 4.60 11.92 2.55
CA THR A 18 3.61 12.82 3.14
C THR A 18 2.72 13.47 2.08
N TRP A 19 3.23 13.73 0.90
CA TRP A 19 2.45 14.32 -0.21
C TRP A 19 1.49 13.28 -0.79
N GLU A 20 2.01 12.10 -1.11
CA GLU A 20 1.23 11.02 -1.71
C GLU A 20 0.11 10.55 -0.79
N LEU A 21 0.42 10.27 0.48
CA LEU A 21 -0.58 9.86 1.46
C LEU A 21 -1.61 10.95 1.74
N SER A 22 -1.21 12.22 1.77
CA SER A 22 -2.15 13.33 1.94
C SER A 22 -3.20 13.36 0.82
N VAL A 23 -2.76 13.27 -0.44
CA VAL A 23 -3.67 13.25 -1.59
C VAL A 23 -4.57 12.02 -1.55
N TRP A 24 -4.00 10.83 -1.30
CA TRP A 24 -4.76 9.59 -1.28
C TRP A 24 -5.80 9.54 -0.16
N TYR A 25 -5.43 9.93 1.06
CA TYR A 25 -6.35 9.96 2.20
C TYR A 25 -7.49 10.96 1.98
N HIS A 26 -7.21 12.15 1.43
CA HIS A 26 -8.27 13.10 1.06
C HIS A 26 -9.22 12.51 0.03
N THR A 27 -8.70 11.81 -0.98
CA THR A 27 -9.52 11.13 -1.99
C THR A 27 -10.45 10.10 -1.36
N LEU A 28 -9.92 9.24 -0.47
CA LEU A 28 -10.70 8.24 0.25
C LEU A 28 -11.75 8.89 1.18
N ASN A 29 -11.38 9.97 1.89
CA ASN A 29 -12.30 10.70 2.78
C ASN A 29 -13.44 11.40 2.01
N CYS A 30 -13.24 11.70 0.73
CA CYS A 30 -14.31 12.16 -0.16
C CYS A 30 -15.23 11.03 -0.67
N GLY A 31 -14.97 9.78 -0.27
CA GLY A 31 -15.78 8.62 -0.64
C GLY A 31 -15.43 8.00 -2.01
N TYR A 32 -14.28 8.34 -2.58
CA TYR A 32 -13.85 7.78 -3.85
C TYR A 32 -13.05 6.48 -3.68
N ASP A 33 -13.26 5.52 -4.55
CA ASP A 33 -12.59 4.21 -4.59
C ASP A 33 -11.26 4.23 -5.34
N CYS A 34 -10.42 5.20 -5.08
CA CYS A 34 -9.12 5.29 -5.73
C CYS A 34 -8.12 4.36 -5.03
N ARG A 35 -7.56 3.41 -5.78
CA ARG A 35 -6.51 2.51 -5.27
C ARG A 35 -5.15 3.22 -5.29
N ILE A 36 -4.13 2.55 -4.78
CA ILE A 36 -2.76 3.04 -4.79
C ILE A 36 -1.87 2.05 -5.57
N SER A 37 -1.03 2.57 -6.48
CA SER A 37 0.00 1.81 -7.19
C SER A 37 1.38 2.30 -6.77
N GLY A 38 2.37 1.41 -6.73
CA GLY A 38 3.74 1.75 -6.35
C GLY A 38 4.66 1.73 -7.56
N GLU A 39 5.34 2.84 -7.81
CA GLU A 39 6.12 3.10 -9.00
C GLU A 39 7.47 3.71 -8.67
N THR A 40 8.39 3.71 -9.64
CA THR A 40 9.75 4.26 -9.46
C THR A 40 9.94 5.55 -10.24
N ASP A 41 9.11 5.77 -11.26
CA ASP A 41 9.25 6.83 -12.27
C ASP A 41 10.69 6.90 -12.83
N PHE A 42 11.23 5.72 -13.15
CA PHE A 42 12.55 5.62 -13.75
C PHE A 42 12.52 6.11 -15.21
N PRO A 43 13.49 6.91 -15.66
CA PRO A 43 14.66 7.42 -14.92
C PRO A 43 14.45 8.79 -14.28
N CYS A 44 13.23 9.34 -14.31
CA CYS A 44 12.96 10.74 -13.96
C CYS A 44 13.14 11.02 -12.47
N ILE A 45 12.55 10.19 -11.60
CA ILE A 45 12.66 10.37 -10.14
C ILE A 45 13.83 9.56 -9.58
N TYR A 46 13.91 8.26 -9.91
CA TYR A 46 15.02 7.38 -9.53
C TYR A 46 15.82 6.98 -10.76
N GLY A 47 16.96 7.64 -11.00
CA GLY A 47 17.82 7.38 -12.16
C GLY A 47 18.83 6.25 -11.97
N ASP A 48 18.98 5.71 -10.74
CA ASP A 48 19.95 4.68 -10.39
C ASP A 48 19.47 3.26 -10.72
N ARG A 49 18.18 2.97 -10.52
CA ARG A 49 17.58 1.66 -10.83
C ARG A 49 16.07 1.69 -10.85
N VAL A 50 15.47 0.77 -11.61
CA VAL A 50 14.02 0.52 -11.62
C VAL A 50 13.59 -0.31 -10.41
N GLY A 51 12.30 -0.24 -10.04
CA GLY A 51 11.68 -1.11 -9.05
C GLY A 51 11.99 -0.76 -7.59
N LEU A 52 12.37 0.48 -7.30
CA LEU A 52 12.47 0.99 -5.92
C LEU A 52 11.07 1.17 -5.31
N GLY A 53 10.11 1.67 -6.10
CA GLY A 53 8.69 1.62 -5.78
C GLY A 53 8.01 0.43 -6.45
N ARG A 54 7.11 -0.25 -5.74
CA ARG A 54 6.47 -1.48 -6.23
C ARG A 54 5.04 -1.57 -5.76
N VAL A 55 4.19 -2.12 -6.64
CA VAL A 55 2.87 -2.63 -6.27
C VAL A 55 2.87 -4.16 -6.32
N TYR A 56 2.27 -4.77 -5.33
CA TYR A 56 2.09 -6.21 -5.21
C TYR A 56 0.62 -6.54 -5.27
N VAL A 57 0.23 -7.44 -6.16
CA VAL A 57 -1.16 -7.86 -6.35
C VAL A 57 -1.31 -9.32 -5.95
N LYS A 58 -2.30 -9.62 -5.11
CA LYS A 58 -2.64 -10.97 -4.70
C LYS A 58 -3.71 -11.55 -5.61
N LEU A 59 -3.36 -12.56 -6.39
CA LEU A 59 -4.32 -13.30 -7.19
C LEU A 59 -5.09 -14.32 -6.32
N PRO A 60 -6.38 -14.55 -6.59
CA PRO A 60 -7.14 -15.64 -6.00
C PRO A 60 -6.48 -17.00 -6.23
N LYS A 61 -6.66 -17.93 -5.30
CA LYS A 61 -6.12 -19.28 -5.44
C LYS A 61 -6.65 -19.96 -6.71
N GLY A 62 -5.73 -20.46 -7.52
CA GLY A 62 -6.05 -21.15 -8.78
C GLY A 62 -6.23 -20.22 -9.99
N GLN A 63 -6.15 -18.91 -9.80
CA GLN A 63 -6.15 -17.97 -10.92
C GLN A 63 -4.76 -17.92 -11.55
N GLU A 64 -4.70 -17.97 -12.88
CA GLU A 64 -3.44 -17.90 -13.62
C GLU A 64 -2.81 -16.50 -13.53
N LEU A 65 -1.47 -16.44 -13.48
CA LEU A 65 -0.72 -15.20 -13.52
C LEU A 65 -0.67 -14.68 -14.96
N THR A 66 -1.65 -13.84 -15.31
CA THR A 66 -1.70 -13.09 -16.57
C THR A 66 -1.70 -11.59 -16.29
N TYR A 67 -1.37 -10.79 -17.30
CA TYR A 67 -1.44 -9.33 -17.20
C TYR A 67 -2.87 -8.86 -16.85
N GLU A 68 -3.88 -9.43 -17.49
CA GLU A 68 -5.29 -9.10 -17.26
C GLU A 68 -5.71 -9.39 -15.81
N ASN A 69 -5.39 -10.57 -15.30
CA ASN A 69 -5.69 -10.95 -13.92
C ASN A 69 -4.97 -10.05 -12.91
N TRP A 70 -3.75 -9.63 -13.21
CA TRP A 70 -2.99 -8.70 -12.39
C TRP A 70 -3.66 -7.31 -12.36
N VAL A 71 -4.03 -6.76 -13.53
CA VAL A 71 -4.73 -5.47 -13.65
C VAL A 71 -6.07 -5.49 -12.91
N HIS A 72 -6.86 -6.56 -13.07
CA HIS A 72 -8.12 -6.72 -12.34
C HIS A 72 -7.89 -6.77 -10.83
N GLY A 73 -6.86 -7.48 -10.37
CA GLY A 73 -6.51 -7.53 -8.95
C GLY A 73 -6.13 -6.16 -8.37
N LEU A 74 -5.41 -5.32 -9.13
CA LEU A 74 -5.09 -3.95 -8.76
C LEU A 74 -6.36 -3.09 -8.66
N ARG A 75 -7.20 -3.10 -9.69
CA ARG A 75 -8.48 -2.38 -9.71
C ARG A 75 -9.39 -2.78 -8.55
N ASP A 76 -9.45 -4.06 -8.22
CA ASP A 76 -10.25 -4.58 -7.11
C ASP A 76 -9.64 -4.26 -5.73
N GLY A 77 -8.43 -3.68 -5.67
CA GLY A 77 -7.74 -3.34 -4.42
C GLY A 77 -7.13 -4.56 -3.70
N ARG A 78 -6.87 -5.67 -4.41
CA ARG A 78 -6.13 -6.84 -3.89
C ARG A 78 -4.63 -6.57 -3.89
N SER A 79 -4.23 -5.39 -3.47
CA SER A 79 -2.88 -4.89 -3.64
C SER A 79 -2.38 -4.12 -2.42
N TYR A 80 -1.07 -4.00 -2.34
CA TYR A 80 -0.37 -3.07 -1.46
C TYR A 80 0.88 -2.53 -2.16
N VAL A 81 1.39 -1.43 -1.66
CA VAL A 81 2.61 -0.79 -2.18
C VAL A 81 3.73 -0.84 -1.16
N GLY A 82 4.97 -0.75 -1.61
CA GLY A 82 6.14 -0.74 -0.74
C GLY A 82 7.45 -0.54 -1.48
N ASP A 83 8.52 -0.48 -0.70
CA ASP A 83 9.91 -0.30 -1.15
C ASP A 83 10.62 -1.61 -1.53
N GLY A 84 9.90 -2.74 -1.52
CA GLY A 84 10.45 -4.08 -1.74
C GLY A 84 11.12 -4.71 -0.51
N LEU A 85 11.18 -3.99 0.62
CA LEU A 85 11.72 -4.48 1.89
C LEU A 85 10.63 -4.66 2.96
N SER A 86 9.41 -4.21 2.66
CA SER A 86 8.22 -4.35 3.51
C SER A 86 7.08 -5.01 2.75
N HIS A 87 6.32 -5.88 3.43
CA HIS A 87 5.24 -6.65 2.84
C HIS A 87 4.04 -6.74 3.76
N VAL A 88 2.84 -6.62 3.18
CA VAL A 88 1.56 -6.96 3.79
C VAL A 88 1.10 -8.30 3.23
N LEU A 89 1.40 -9.39 3.92
CA LEU A 89 1.16 -10.75 3.45
C LEU A 89 -0.31 -11.18 3.57
N ASP A 90 -1.03 -10.58 4.53
CA ASP A 90 -2.45 -10.80 4.75
C ASP A 90 -3.07 -9.59 5.47
N PHE A 91 -4.30 -9.22 5.09
CA PHE A 91 -5.09 -8.20 5.76
C PHE A 91 -6.57 -8.53 5.64
N LYS A 92 -7.27 -8.58 6.78
CA LYS A 92 -8.68 -8.96 6.84
C LYS A 92 -9.44 -8.16 7.89
N ALA A 93 -10.72 -7.91 7.61
CA ALA A 93 -11.71 -7.41 8.57
C ALA A 93 -12.82 -8.47 8.72
N ASN A 94 -13.07 -8.97 9.95
CA ASN A 94 -14.01 -10.09 10.23
C ASN A 94 -13.81 -11.32 9.32
N GLY A 95 -12.55 -11.60 8.92
CA GLY A 95 -12.22 -12.68 7.98
C GLY A 95 -12.41 -12.31 6.50
N PHE A 96 -13.00 -11.16 6.19
CA PHE A 96 -13.14 -10.64 4.85
C PHE A 96 -11.81 -10.07 4.35
N GLU A 97 -11.30 -10.59 3.25
CA GLU A 97 -9.97 -10.25 2.73
C GLU A 97 -10.01 -8.97 1.90
N VAL A 98 -8.96 -8.14 2.00
CA VAL A 98 -8.82 -6.92 1.20
C VAL A 98 -9.04 -7.18 -0.30
N GLY A 99 -9.81 -6.31 -0.96
CA GLY A 99 -10.13 -6.44 -2.38
C GLY A 99 -11.06 -7.61 -2.74
N SER A 100 -11.60 -8.34 -1.75
CA SER A 100 -12.67 -9.30 -2.00
C SER A 100 -13.97 -8.58 -2.31
N LYS A 101 -14.89 -9.24 -3.02
CA LYS A 101 -16.23 -8.69 -3.30
C LYS A 101 -17.17 -9.05 -2.16
N GLY A 102 -17.80 -8.04 -1.59
CA GLY A 102 -18.83 -8.17 -0.57
C GLY A 102 -20.21 -8.54 -1.16
N ASP A 103 -21.23 -8.45 -0.32
CA ASP A 103 -22.61 -8.80 -0.70
C ASP A 103 -23.17 -7.91 -1.82
N ASP A 104 -22.72 -6.65 -1.86
CA ASP A 104 -23.05 -5.70 -2.95
C ASP A 104 -22.20 -5.89 -4.22
N ARG A 105 -21.34 -6.90 -4.24
CA ARG A 105 -20.39 -7.24 -5.31
C ARG A 105 -19.32 -6.17 -5.60
N ARG A 106 -19.23 -5.14 -4.76
CA ARG A 106 -18.14 -4.14 -4.84
C ARG A 106 -16.89 -4.70 -4.17
N ALA A 107 -15.76 -4.59 -4.84
CA ALA A 107 -14.48 -5.04 -4.29
C ALA A 107 -13.99 -4.12 -3.16
N GLY A 108 -13.54 -4.72 -2.06
CA GLY A 108 -13.01 -3.99 -0.91
C GLY A 108 -14.07 -3.39 0.03
N TYR A 109 -15.34 -3.71 -0.17
CA TYR A 109 -16.45 -3.30 0.70
C TYR A 109 -17.00 -4.46 1.50
N MET A 110 -17.35 -4.19 2.72
CA MET A 110 -18.13 -5.08 3.58
C MET A 110 -19.16 -4.28 4.34
N ASN A 111 -20.34 -4.84 4.55
CA ASN A 111 -21.36 -4.26 5.41
C ASN A 111 -21.09 -4.64 6.86
N ALA A 112 -21.20 -3.68 7.76
CA ALA A 112 -21.17 -3.88 9.20
C ALA A 112 -22.34 -3.17 9.85
N ALA A 113 -22.95 -3.79 10.86
CA ALA A 113 -24.04 -3.16 11.61
C ALA A 113 -23.50 -1.99 12.44
N ASN A 114 -24.35 -0.98 12.69
CA ASN A 114 -23.96 0.13 13.55
C ASN A 114 -23.62 -0.39 14.95
N GLY A 115 -22.42 -0.05 15.44
CA GLY A 115 -21.90 -0.52 16.74
C GLY A 115 -21.28 -1.92 16.71
N GLU A 116 -21.21 -2.58 15.55
CA GLU A 116 -20.50 -3.85 15.40
C GLU A 116 -19.00 -3.66 15.62
N LYS A 117 -18.40 -4.60 16.39
CA LYS A 117 -16.94 -4.64 16.57
C LYS A 117 -16.31 -5.37 15.42
N LEU A 118 -15.43 -4.69 14.68
CA LEU A 118 -14.64 -5.29 13.59
C LEU A 118 -13.34 -5.89 14.15
N LYS A 119 -13.10 -7.15 13.84
CA LYS A 119 -11.82 -7.82 14.10
C LYS A 119 -10.91 -7.63 12.92
N ILE A 120 -9.92 -6.75 13.06
CA ILE A 120 -8.88 -6.54 12.05
C ILE A 120 -7.71 -7.48 12.32
N THR A 121 -7.24 -8.16 11.28
CA THR A 121 -6.04 -8.99 11.31
C THR A 121 -5.10 -8.62 10.18
N ALA A 122 -3.81 -8.52 10.49
CA ALA A 122 -2.77 -8.27 9.51
C ALA A 122 -1.58 -9.20 9.74
N LYS A 123 -0.97 -9.67 8.64
CA LYS A 123 0.32 -10.37 8.66
C LYS A 123 1.29 -9.56 7.82
N VAL A 124 2.33 -9.06 8.46
CA VAL A 124 3.32 -8.17 7.84
C VAL A 124 4.72 -8.72 8.01
N ALA A 125 5.62 -8.33 7.10
CA ALA A 125 7.03 -8.63 7.20
C ALA A 125 7.84 -7.40 6.79
N ALA A 126 8.98 -7.18 7.45
CA ALA A 126 9.93 -6.12 7.11
C ALA A 126 11.36 -6.67 7.18
N LEU A 127 12.16 -6.36 6.17
CA LEU A 127 13.56 -6.72 6.10
C LEU A 127 14.41 -5.51 6.46
N LEU A 128 14.94 -5.50 7.66
CA LEU A 128 15.89 -4.49 8.14
C LEU A 128 17.28 -5.09 8.30
N ALA A 129 18.31 -4.36 7.90
CA ALA A 129 19.68 -4.75 8.17
C ALA A 129 19.92 -4.89 9.68
N LYS A 130 20.89 -5.72 10.07
CA LYS A 130 21.25 -5.91 11.50
C LYS A 130 21.66 -4.59 12.16
N GLN A 131 22.43 -3.77 11.44
CA GLN A 131 22.83 -2.44 11.91
C GLN A 131 21.94 -1.36 11.28
N PRO A 132 21.54 -0.34 12.07
CA PRO A 132 20.79 0.80 11.55
C PRO A 132 21.55 1.57 10.49
N ASN A 133 20.86 2.02 9.45
CA ASN A 133 21.37 2.97 8.48
C ASN A 133 20.97 4.40 8.86
N ASN A 134 21.80 5.06 9.65
CA ASN A 134 21.52 6.41 10.13
C ASN A 134 21.48 7.45 9.00
N THR A 135 22.15 7.21 7.88
CA THR A 135 22.09 8.12 6.72
C THR A 135 20.68 8.16 6.15
N ILE A 136 19.99 7.01 6.05
CA ILE A 136 18.61 6.95 5.55
C ILE A 136 17.62 7.44 6.62
N ARG A 137 17.76 6.96 7.87
CA ARG A 137 16.86 7.33 8.98
C ARG A 137 16.73 8.82 9.21
N ASN A 138 17.87 9.52 9.17
CA ASN A 138 17.96 10.92 9.57
C ASN A 138 17.73 11.90 8.41
N ARG A 139 17.56 11.40 7.19
CA ARG A 139 17.22 12.28 6.06
C ARG A 139 15.82 12.88 6.22
N PRO A 140 15.63 14.15 5.88
CA PRO A 140 14.31 14.74 5.77
C PRO A 140 13.37 13.89 4.90
N LEU A 141 12.07 13.89 5.20
CA LEU A 141 11.06 13.13 4.41
C LEU A 141 10.98 13.62 2.96
N SER A 142 11.41 14.86 2.69
CA SER A 142 11.51 15.44 1.36
C SER A 142 12.74 14.99 0.55
N GLN A 143 13.57 14.11 1.08
CA GLN A 143 14.78 13.62 0.41
C GLN A 143 14.71 12.10 0.18
N LYS A 144 15.23 11.65 -0.96
CA LYS A 144 15.31 10.23 -1.35
C LYS A 144 16.18 9.42 -0.38
N PRO A 145 15.90 8.12 -0.19
CA PRO A 145 14.74 7.40 -0.69
C PRO A 145 13.49 7.79 0.11
N TYR A 146 12.42 8.17 -0.56
CA TYR A 146 11.20 8.68 0.10
C TYR A 146 10.51 7.59 0.92
N TRP A 147 10.35 6.41 0.33
CA TRP A 147 9.72 5.24 0.93
C TRP A 147 10.78 4.17 1.20
N HIS A 148 11.35 4.15 2.39
CA HIS A 148 12.34 3.15 2.78
C HIS A 148 12.04 2.66 4.19
N VAL A 149 11.94 1.35 4.37
CA VAL A 149 11.58 0.70 5.65
C VAL A 149 12.49 1.12 6.81
N GLU A 150 13.75 1.45 6.55
CA GLU A 150 14.70 1.93 7.55
C GLU A 150 14.23 3.20 8.28
N ARG A 151 13.42 4.05 7.61
CA ARG A 151 12.84 5.26 8.20
C ARG A 151 11.85 4.96 9.33
N SER A 152 11.29 3.77 9.34
CA SER A 152 10.31 3.31 10.33
C SER A 152 10.92 2.42 11.41
N ARG A 153 12.25 2.20 11.41
CA ARG A 153 12.94 1.37 12.42
C ARG A 153 12.71 1.88 13.82
N ILE A 154 12.35 1.00 14.75
CA ILE A 154 12.21 1.31 16.19
C ILE A 154 13.57 1.20 16.87
N GLY A 155 14.12 2.35 17.26
CA GLY A 155 15.41 2.41 17.94
C GLY A 155 16.52 1.74 17.12
N ASN A 156 17.28 0.83 17.73
CA ASN A 156 18.30 0.02 17.08
C ASN A 156 17.84 -1.42 16.80
N SER A 157 16.54 -1.70 16.96
CA SER A 157 15.99 -3.03 16.74
C SER A 157 15.74 -3.30 15.23
N GLN A 158 15.55 -4.55 14.87
CA GLN A 158 15.07 -4.94 13.53
C GLN A 158 13.53 -5.00 13.49
N LYS A 159 12.85 -4.00 14.09
CA LYS A 159 11.39 -3.91 14.15
C LYS A 159 10.91 -2.59 13.59
N VAL A 160 9.71 -2.62 13.02
CA VAL A 160 8.95 -1.45 12.55
C VAL A 160 7.58 -1.43 13.21
N PRO A 161 6.94 -0.27 13.39
CA PRO A 161 5.55 -0.20 13.83
C PRO A 161 4.63 -0.71 12.72
N VAL A 162 3.46 -1.19 13.12
CA VAL A 162 2.33 -1.46 12.23
C VAL A 162 1.17 -0.62 12.74
N GLU A 163 0.63 0.21 11.88
CA GLU A 163 -0.42 1.16 12.22
C GLU A 163 -1.69 0.83 11.41
N LEU A 164 -2.84 0.86 12.07
CA LEU A 164 -4.15 0.86 11.43
C LEU A 164 -4.67 2.29 11.44
N ILE A 165 -4.87 2.86 10.24
CA ILE A 165 -5.41 4.20 10.09
C ILE A 165 -6.89 4.07 9.77
N VAL A 166 -7.71 4.78 10.55
CA VAL A 166 -9.17 4.86 10.39
C VAL A 166 -9.54 6.33 10.44
N ASN A 167 -10.38 6.78 9.53
CA ASN A 167 -10.87 8.16 9.47
C ASN A 167 -11.97 8.43 10.50
#